data_241bc5a949f3636886eab52853a57ef0
#
_entry.id   241bc5a949f3636886eab52853a57ef0
#
_cell.length_a   1.000
_cell.length_b   1.000
_cell.length_c   1.000
_cell.angle_alpha   90.00
_cell.angle_beta   90.00
_cell.angle_gamma   90.00
#
_symmetry.space_group_name_H-M   'P 1'
#
loop_
_entity.id
_entity.type
_entity.pdbx_description
1 polymer ?
#
loop_
_entity_poly.entity_id
_entity_poly.type
_entity_poly.pdbx_seq_one_letter_code
_entity_poly.pdbx_strand_id
1 'polypeptide(L)'
;MNTMIRRAFSSFRDTDVVVAGFARTPIGKMGGALASLTAPRLGAHVIKAAIGRAGIDPKLIEEAFMGNVVSAGIGQAPTRQAVIYAGLPLDVPSTGINKVCASGMKAVMLSSMSISSGYRNIMIAG
;
A
#
# COMPACT_ATOMS: atom_id res chain seq x y z
N MET A 1 -4.87 -13.45 34.20
CA MET A 1 -4.34 -13.08 32.86
C MET A 1 -4.27 -11.58 32.76
N ASN A 2 -3.14 -11.12 32.68
CA ASN A 2 -2.45 -9.92 33.11
C ASN A 2 -3.05 -8.56 32.73
N THR A 3 -3.23 -7.73 33.74
CA THR A 3 -3.59 -6.29 33.68
C THR A 3 -2.63 -5.48 32.79
N MET A 4 -1.40 -5.93 32.60
CA MET A 4 -0.41 -5.29 31.70
C MET A 4 -0.78 -5.41 30.21
N ILE A 5 -1.36 -6.54 29.78
CA ILE A 5 -1.74 -6.73 28.37
C ILE A 5 -2.95 -5.85 28.01
N ARG A 6 -3.87 -5.62 28.93
CA ARG A 6 -5.01 -4.72 28.69
C ARG A 6 -4.61 -3.25 28.56
N ARG A 7 -3.54 -2.81 29.19
CA ARG A 7 -3.03 -1.42 29.04
C ARG A 7 -2.37 -1.17 27.69
N ALA A 8 -1.80 -2.18 27.04
CA ALA A 8 -1.17 -2.03 25.72
C ALA A 8 -2.19 -1.81 24.58
N PHE A 9 -3.45 -2.19 24.78
CA PHE A 9 -4.51 -2.05 23.76
C PHE A 9 -5.51 -0.91 24.04
N SER A 10 -5.36 -0.14 25.11
CA SER A 10 -6.37 0.83 25.53
C SER A 10 -5.98 2.30 25.40
N SER A 11 -4.91 2.61 24.66
CA SER A 11 -4.48 4.00 24.48
C SER A 11 -4.00 4.28 23.05
N PHE A 12 -4.88 4.10 22.06
CA PHE A 12 -4.65 4.79 20.79
C PHE A 12 -4.73 6.30 21.04
N ARG A 13 -3.68 6.99 20.63
CA ARG A 13 -3.68 8.45 20.61
C ARG A 13 -4.21 8.89 19.25
N ASP A 14 -4.87 10.03 19.18
CA ASP A 14 -5.37 10.60 17.92
C ASP A 14 -4.25 10.84 16.88
N THR A 15 -3.00 10.78 17.32
CA THR A 15 -1.79 10.91 16.49
C THR A 15 -1.18 9.58 16.06
N ASP A 16 -1.75 8.44 16.46
CA ASP A 16 -1.20 7.13 16.08
C ASP A 16 -1.54 6.80 14.62
N VAL A 17 -0.52 6.39 13.87
CA VAL A 17 -0.71 5.90 12.51
C VAL A 17 -1.23 4.48 12.55
N VAL A 18 -2.34 4.24 11.89
CA VAL A 18 -3.02 2.94 11.88
C VAL A 18 -3.14 2.35 10.48
N VAL A 19 -3.23 1.04 10.37
CA VAL A 19 -3.58 0.35 9.14
C VAL A 19 -5.10 0.17 9.11
N ALA A 20 -5.79 0.95 8.28
CA ALA A 20 -7.25 0.94 8.17
C ALA A 20 -7.79 -0.22 7.32
N GLY A 21 -7.00 -0.71 6.36
CA GLY A 21 -7.37 -1.83 5.50
C GLY A 21 -6.16 -2.47 4.86
N PHE A 22 -6.26 -3.75 4.53
CA PHE A 22 -5.20 -4.47 3.84
C PHE A 22 -5.75 -5.53 2.89
N ALA A 23 -4.97 -5.85 1.87
CA ALA A 23 -5.27 -6.92 0.92
C ALA A 23 -3.98 -7.51 0.37
N ARG A 24 -4.05 -8.75 -0.08
CA ARG A 24 -2.96 -9.46 -0.73
C ARG A 24 -3.53 -10.39 -1.82
N THR A 25 -2.85 -10.50 -2.94
CA THR A 25 -3.13 -11.55 -3.91
C THR A 25 -2.66 -12.91 -3.38
N PRO A 26 -3.17 -14.03 -3.89
CA PRO A 26 -2.53 -15.32 -3.68
C PRO A 26 -1.11 -15.31 -4.26
N ILE A 27 -0.26 -16.20 -3.78
CA ILE A 27 1.07 -16.44 -4.34
C ILE A 27 0.92 -17.49 -5.45
N GLY A 28 1.30 -17.13 -6.67
CA GLY A 28 1.33 -18.04 -7.82
C GLY A 28 2.72 -18.61 -8.07
N LYS A 29 2.78 -19.79 -8.67
CA LYS A 29 4.05 -20.32 -9.21
C LYS A 29 4.41 -19.61 -10.53
N MET A 30 5.68 -19.65 -10.89
CA MET A 30 6.15 -19.14 -12.19
C MET A 30 5.41 -19.84 -13.33
N GLY A 31 4.91 -19.06 -14.30
CA GLY A 31 4.08 -19.57 -15.39
C GLY A 31 2.69 -20.07 -14.97
N GLY A 32 2.27 -19.82 -13.73
CA GLY A 32 0.97 -20.26 -13.19
C GLY A 32 -0.18 -19.27 -13.41
N ALA A 33 -1.20 -19.38 -12.58
CA ALA A 33 -2.48 -18.69 -12.75
C ALA A 33 -2.39 -17.14 -12.81
N LEU A 34 -1.34 -16.54 -12.24
CA LEU A 34 -1.14 -15.09 -12.27
C LEU A 34 -0.17 -14.63 -13.36
N ALA A 35 0.38 -15.52 -14.18
CA ALA A 35 1.44 -15.21 -15.15
C ALA A 35 1.02 -14.20 -16.23
N SER A 36 -0.26 -14.12 -16.56
CA SER A 36 -0.81 -13.16 -17.52
C SER A 36 -0.98 -11.74 -16.96
N LEU A 37 -0.82 -11.55 -15.65
CA LEU A 37 -0.99 -10.27 -15.00
C LEU A 37 0.37 -9.61 -14.74
N THR A 38 0.50 -8.36 -15.14
CA THR A 38 1.68 -7.56 -14.79
C THR A 38 1.65 -7.14 -13.32
N ALA A 39 2.82 -6.83 -12.73
CA ALA A 39 2.90 -6.34 -11.36
C ALA A 39 2.00 -5.11 -11.10
N PRO A 40 1.91 -4.09 -12.00
CA PRO A 40 0.95 -3.00 -11.83
C PRO A 40 -0.51 -3.44 -11.79
N ARG A 41 -0.91 -4.46 -12.53
CA ARG A 41 -2.29 -4.99 -12.50
C ARG A 41 -2.59 -5.70 -11.18
N LEU A 42 -1.64 -6.48 -10.67
CA LEU A 42 -1.76 -7.09 -9.34
C LEU A 42 -1.82 -6.01 -8.24
N GLY A 43 -0.96 -4.98 -8.32
CA GLY A 43 -0.98 -3.83 -7.43
C GLY A 43 -2.32 -3.11 -7.45
N ALA A 44 -2.88 -2.83 -8.62
CA ALA A 44 -4.18 -2.20 -8.74
C ALA A 44 -5.31 -3.00 -8.07
N HIS A 45 -5.27 -4.33 -8.22
CA HIS A 45 -6.27 -5.20 -7.61
C HIS A 45 -6.24 -5.12 -6.08
N VAL A 46 -5.05 -5.18 -5.48
CA VAL A 46 -4.93 -5.10 -4.01
C VAL A 46 -5.21 -3.70 -3.47
N ILE A 47 -4.86 -2.64 -4.20
CA ILE A 47 -5.21 -1.26 -3.83
C ILE A 47 -6.73 -1.10 -3.75
N LYS A 48 -7.47 -1.51 -4.79
CA LYS A 48 -8.94 -1.47 -4.78
C LYS A 48 -9.53 -2.26 -3.60
N ALA A 49 -9.01 -3.46 -3.36
CA ALA A 49 -9.50 -4.31 -2.30
C ALA A 49 -9.21 -3.73 -0.90
N ALA A 50 -8.03 -3.13 -0.70
CA ALA A 50 -7.67 -2.50 0.57
C ALA A 50 -8.54 -1.28 0.88
N ILE A 51 -8.76 -0.41 -0.11
CA ILE A 51 -9.63 0.77 0.01
C ILE A 51 -11.08 0.35 0.32
N GLY A 52 -11.60 -0.64 -0.41
CA GLY A 52 -12.95 -1.15 -0.17
C GLY A 52 -13.12 -1.76 1.23
N ARG A 53 -12.10 -2.47 1.74
CA ARG A 53 -12.12 -3.03 3.11
C ARG A 53 -11.99 -1.94 4.18
N ALA A 54 -11.27 -0.88 3.91
CA ALA A 54 -11.15 0.26 4.80
C ALA A 54 -12.43 1.12 4.83
N GLY A 55 -13.31 0.98 3.83
CA GLY A 55 -14.50 1.82 3.70
C GLY A 55 -14.21 3.29 3.42
N ILE A 56 -13.07 3.59 2.79
CA ILE A 56 -12.59 4.95 2.53
C ILE A 56 -12.94 5.35 1.09
N ASP A 57 -13.35 6.60 0.90
CA ASP A 57 -13.49 7.17 -0.46
C ASP A 57 -12.10 7.22 -1.12
N PRO A 58 -11.92 6.64 -2.32
CA PRO A 58 -10.67 6.71 -3.07
C PRO A 58 -10.12 8.13 -3.28
N LYS A 59 -10.99 9.14 -3.29
CA LYS A 59 -10.61 10.56 -3.42
C LYS A 59 -9.86 11.11 -2.22
N LEU A 60 -9.90 10.43 -1.08
CA LEU A 60 -9.19 10.84 0.12
C LEU A 60 -7.75 10.32 0.17
N ILE A 61 -7.36 9.49 -0.79
CA ILE A 61 -5.97 9.00 -0.87
C ILE A 61 -5.07 10.11 -1.38
N GLU A 62 -4.09 10.48 -0.57
CA GLU A 62 -3.19 11.61 -0.85
C GLU A 62 -1.88 11.20 -1.51
N GLU A 63 -1.42 9.97 -1.31
CA GLU A 63 -0.19 9.45 -1.93
C GLU A 63 -0.11 7.92 -1.88
N ALA A 64 0.67 7.32 -2.77
CA ALA A 64 0.91 5.89 -2.80
C ALA A 64 2.40 5.54 -2.90
N PHE A 65 2.88 4.69 -1.99
CA PHE A 65 4.20 4.07 -2.05
C PHE A 65 4.07 2.57 -2.27
N MET A 66 4.67 2.06 -3.36
CA MET A 66 4.61 0.62 -3.67
C MET A 66 6.00 0.06 -3.90
N GLY A 67 6.27 -1.08 -3.28
CA GLY A 67 7.49 -1.84 -3.48
C GLY A 67 7.51 -2.53 -4.83
N ASN A 68 8.61 -2.38 -5.57
CA ASN A 68 8.88 -3.15 -6.78
C ASN A 68 10.39 -3.30 -6.98
N VAL A 69 10.86 -4.52 -7.12
CA VAL A 69 12.28 -4.83 -7.29
C VAL A 69 12.63 -5.03 -8.75
N VAL A 70 11.90 -5.90 -9.44
CA VAL A 70 12.15 -6.25 -10.84
C VAL A 70 11.17 -5.47 -11.71
N SER A 71 11.66 -4.37 -12.29
CA SER A 71 10.85 -3.42 -13.06
C SER A 71 11.08 -3.51 -14.58
N ALA A 72 11.97 -4.37 -15.04
CA ALA A 72 12.24 -4.54 -16.45
C ALA A 72 11.01 -5.07 -17.20
N GLY A 73 10.68 -4.46 -18.33
CA GLY A 73 9.62 -4.91 -19.24
C GLY A 73 8.18 -4.65 -18.75
N ILE A 74 7.97 -3.95 -17.63
CA ILE A 74 6.62 -3.63 -17.12
C ILE A 74 6.20 -2.17 -17.35
N GLY A 75 6.95 -1.44 -18.14
CA GLY A 75 6.68 -0.05 -18.50
C GLY A 75 7.20 0.97 -17.49
N GLN A 76 6.92 2.23 -17.75
CA GLN A 76 7.36 3.35 -16.94
C GLN A 76 6.53 3.44 -15.65
N ALA A 77 7.20 3.75 -14.53
CA ALA A 77 6.56 4.06 -13.25
C ALA A 77 5.50 3.02 -12.81
N PRO A 78 5.87 1.79 -12.48
CA PRO A 78 4.92 0.70 -12.17
C PRO A 78 3.91 1.06 -11.08
N THR A 79 4.34 1.78 -10.04
CA THR A 79 3.46 2.29 -8.99
C THR A 79 2.39 3.22 -9.55
N ARG A 80 2.78 4.13 -10.44
CA ARG A 80 1.84 5.03 -11.09
C ARG A 80 0.81 4.28 -11.92
N GLN A 81 1.25 3.26 -12.66
CA GLN A 81 0.32 2.40 -13.40
C GLN A 81 -0.68 1.72 -12.44
N ALA A 82 -0.21 1.19 -11.32
CA ALA A 82 -1.08 0.54 -10.34
C ALA A 82 -2.13 1.51 -9.77
N VAL A 83 -1.74 2.72 -9.43
CA VAL A 83 -2.62 3.78 -8.93
C VAL A 83 -3.71 4.12 -9.96
N ILE A 84 -3.34 4.34 -11.23
CA ILE A 84 -4.28 4.63 -12.31
C ILE A 84 -5.22 3.44 -12.56
N TYR A 85 -4.69 2.23 -12.66
CA TYR A 85 -5.51 1.02 -12.86
C TYR A 85 -6.41 0.71 -11.67
N ALA A 86 -6.04 1.16 -10.48
CA ALA A 86 -6.90 1.09 -9.30
C ALA A 86 -8.08 2.07 -9.37
N GLY A 87 -8.04 3.08 -10.25
CA GLY A 87 -9.07 4.10 -10.38
C GLY A 87 -8.96 5.20 -9.34
N LEU A 88 -7.77 5.43 -8.77
CA LEU A 88 -7.55 6.60 -7.93
C LEU A 88 -7.47 7.87 -8.78
N PRO A 89 -7.66 9.05 -8.16
CA PRO A 89 -7.51 10.33 -8.84
C PRO A 89 -6.14 10.49 -9.51
N LEU A 90 -6.11 11.18 -10.64
CA LEU A 90 -4.89 11.36 -11.43
C LEU A 90 -3.85 12.27 -10.77
N ASP A 91 -4.25 13.05 -9.80
CA ASP A 91 -3.39 13.95 -9.02
C ASP A 91 -2.72 13.27 -7.82
N VAL A 92 -3.07 12.00 -7.50
CA VAL A 92 -2.42 11.23 -6.43
C VAL A 92 -0.96 10.95 -6.80
N PRO A 93 0.03 11.51 -6.10
CA PRO A 93 1.43 11.19 -6.30
C PRO A 93 1.72 9.72 -6.03
N SER A 94 2.69 9.16 -6.73
CA SER A 94 3.01 7.74 -6.56
C SER A 94 4.50 7.48 -6.75
N THR A 95 5.12 6.77 -5.81
CA THR A 95 6.54 6.49 -5.79
C THR A 95 6.81 4.98 -5.67
N GLY A 96 7.66 4.47 -6.55
CA GLY A 96 8.16 3.10 -6.47
C GLY A 96 9.33 3.01 -5.51
N ILE A 97 9.31 2.00 -4.63
CA ILE A 97 10.34 1.76 -3.64
C ILE A 97 11.09 0.47 -3.99
N ASN A 98 12.40 0.53 -4.07
CA ASN A 98 13.22 -0.66 -4.18
C ASN A 98 14.18 -0.76 -2.99
N LYS A 99 13.94 -1.73 -2.14
CA LYS A 99 14.81 -2.18 -1.06
C LYS A 99 14.89 -3.71 -1.07
N VAL A 100 15.05 -4.28 -2.24
CA VAL A 100 15.07 -5.72 -2.47
C VAL A 100 13.87 -6.40 -1.77
N CYS A 101 14.05 -7.47 -1.02
CA CYS A 101 12.96 -8.21 -0.37
C CYS A 101 12.17 -7.39 0.66
N ALA A 102 12.71 -6.28 1.15
CA ALA A 102 12.06 -5.40 2.12
C ALA A 102 11.32 -4.20 1.48
N SER A 103 11.11 -4.19 0.16
CA SER A 103 10.53 -3.04 -0.55
C SER A 103 9.14 -2.66 -0.05
N GLY A 104 8.24 -3.63 0.10
CA GLY A 104 6.89 -3.38 0.62
C GLY A 104 6.91 -2.91 2.07
N MET A 105 7.71 -3.53 2.93
CA MET A 105 7.88 -3.08 4.31
C MET A 105 8.43 -1.64 4.35
N LYS A 106 9.41 -1.31 3.48
CA LYS A 106 9.95 0.04 3.41
C LYS A 106 8.90 1.05 2.94
N ALA A 107 8.02 0.68 2.02
CA ALA A 107 6.89 1.52 1.61
C ALA A 107 5.97 1.85 2.79
N VAL A 108 5.61 0.85 3.59
CA VAL A 108 4.80 1.05 4.81
C VAL A 108 5.50 1.96 5.82
N MET A 109 6.80 1.75 6.06
CA MET A 109 7.59 2.60 6.97
C MET A 109 7.62 4.07 6.51
N LEU A 110 7.85 4.32 5.22
CA LEU A 110 7.88 5.68 4.66
C LEU A 110 6.50 6.35 4.73
N SER A 111 5.44 5.61 4.45
CA SER A 111 4.07 6.13 4.59
C SER A 111 3.74 6.48 6.04
N SER A 112 4.11 5.63 6.99
CA SER A 112 3.95 5.91 8.41
C SER A 112 4.72 7.17 8.84
N MET A 113 5.95 7.34 8.37
CA MET A 113 6.74 8.55 8.63
C MET A 113 6.10 9.80 8.03
N SER A 114 5.59 9.71 6.80
CA SER A 114 4.89 10.81 6.13
C SER A 114 3.65 11.26 6.89
N ILE A 115 2.84 10.31 7.38
CA ILE A 115 1.65 10.60 8.19
C ILE A 115 2.06 11.18 9.55
N SER A 116 3.02 10.55 10.24
CA SER A 116 3.48 11.02 11.56
C SER A 116 4.07 12.44 11.53
N SER A 117 4.65 12.85 10.39
CA SER A 117 5.18 14.21 10.21
C SER A 117 4.11 15.25 9.85
N GLY A 118 2.87 14.82 9.64
CA GLY A 118 1.77 15.68 9.20
C GLY A 118 1.82 16.07 7.71
N TYR A 119 2.69 15.41 6.92
CA TYR A 119 2.78 15.69 5.48
C TYR A 119 1.60 15.09 4.71
N ARG A 120 1.10 13.93 5.12
CA ARG A 120 -0.08 13.26 4.58
C ARG A 120 -0.97 12.73 5.70
N ASN A 121 -2.23 12.46 5.40
CA ASN A 121 -3.18 11.87 6.33
C ASN A 121 -3.58 10.45 5.94
N ILE A 122 -3.81 10.19 4.66
CA ILE A 122 -4.26 8.89 4.16
C ILE A 122 -3.41 8.46 2.97
N MET A 123 -2.76 7.32 3.10
CA MET A 123 -1.82 6.81 2.10
C MET A 123 -2.07 5.35 1.74
N ILE A 124 -1.67 4.97 0.55
CA ILE A 124 -1.50 3.57 0.13
C ILE A 124 -0.03 3.18 0.30
N ALA A 125 0.21 1.99 0.88
CA ALA A 125 1.55 1.44 1.05
C ALA A 125 1.56 -0.08 0.81
N GLY A 126 2.55 -0.61 0.06
CA GLY A 126 2.62 -2.05 -0.18
C GLY A 126 3.82 -2.51 -1.01
#